data_88477864cb400f828e9023b01c03b7c6
#
_entry.id   88477864cb400f828e9023b01c03b7c6
#
_cell.length_a   1.000
_cell.length_b   1.000
_cell.length_c   1.000
_cell.angle_alpha   90.00
_cell.angle_beta   90.00
_cell.angle_gamma   90.00
#
_symmetry.space_group_name_H-M   'P 1'
#
loop_
_entity.id
_entity.type
_entity.pdbx_description
1 polymer ?
#
loop_
_entity_poly.entity_id
_entity_poly.type
_entity_poly.pdbx_seq_one_letter_code
_entity_poly.pdbx_strand_id
1 'polypeptide(L)'
;MSGMNIFLSKKLVAEPSFIAEISGRYRINGNRLIEIYQNNRQLMGKELGEEQTELIKISDSTYVRRKSELRMQFKPNSENKTMDLLVIDPNNGTIISTFARMDNDEKIPVELLVDGSFNQSLKAYQALMKEDPKNPTINENNLNVLGYRFLSNNQTKIAKDVFKVNMMLYPNSFNVYDSYAEACMKMGDIDLAIENYKRSLSLNPQNSNAKEFLKELQKKK
;
A
#
# COMPACT_ATOMS: atom_id res chain seq x y z
N MET A 1 -25.27 -5.55 -19.05
CA MET A 1 -25.34 -4.10 -18.74
C MET A 1 -26.49 -3.88 -17.78
N SER A 2 -26.22 -4.01 -16.51
CA SER A 2 -27.19 -3.74 -15.43
C SER A 2 -26.57 -2.70 -14.52
N GLY A 3 -27.07 -1.54 -14.66
CA GLY A 3 -26.72 -0.24 -14.31
C GLY A 3 -26.43 0.01 -12.85
N MET A 4 -25.34 0.66 -12.66
CA MET A 4 -25.03 1.45 -11.47
C MET A 4 -25.90 2.73 -11.50
N ASN A 5 -27.19 2.56 -11.27
CA ASN A 5 -28.14 3.63 -10.95
C ASN A 5 -28.49 3.54 -9.47
N ILE A 6 -27.47 3.61 -8.60
CA ILE A 6 -27.66 3.68 -7.15
C ILE A 6 -27.56 5.14 -6.72
N PHE A 7 -28.76 5.72 -6.54
CA PHE A 7 -29.09 6.76 -5.57
C PHE A 7 -28.41 8.14 -5.69
N LEU A 8 -28.88 8.92 -6.64
CA LEU A 8 -28.93 10.38 -6.47
C LEU A 8 -30.18 10.82 -5.67
N SER A 9 -30.64 10.03 -4.70
CA SER A 9 -31.68 10.45 -3.77
C SER A 9 -31.03 10.92 -2.47
N LYS A 10 -30.99 12.23 -2.26
CA LYS A 10 -30.58 12.95 -1.04
C LYS A 10 -29.20 12.52 -0.50
N LYS A 11 -28.17 13.22 -0.93
CA LYS A 11 -26.79 13.04 -0.38
C LYS A 11 -26.89 13.15 1.15
N LEU A 12 -26.65 12.05 1.86
CA LEU A 12 -26.60 12.06 3.31
C LEU A 12 -25.42 12.95 3.74
N VAL A 13 -25.69 13.95 4.56
CA VAL A 13 -24.66 14.85 5.08
C VAL A 13 -24.16 14.27 6.39
N ALA A 14 -22.84 14.20 6.55
CA ALA A 14 -22.24 13.80 7.80
C ALA A 14 -22.21 14.99 8.74
N GLU A 15 -22.53 14.76 10.03
CA GLU A 15 -22.43 15.77 11.07
C GLU A 15 -20.97 16.23 11.25
N PRO A 16 -20.69 17.54 11.36
CA PRO A 16 -19.33 18.04 11.51
C PRO A 16 -18.57 17.45 12.70
N SER A 17 -19.24 17.16 13.80
CA SER A 17 -18.66 16.52 14.98
C SER A 17 -18.19 15.10 14.66
N PHE A 18 -18.98 14.32 13.93
CA PHE A 18 -18.61 12.97 13.50
C PHE A 18 -17.46 13.00 12.48
N ILE A 19 -17.46 13.97 11.55
CA ILE A 19 -16.33 14.14 10.62
C ILE A 19 -15.03 14.41 11.39
N ALA A 20 -15.06 15.26 12.40
CA ALA A 20 -13.90 15.55 13.24
C ALA A 20 -13.42 14.30 14.01
N GLU A 21 -14.37 13.47 14.49
CA GLU A 21 -14.07 12.25 15.21
C GLU A 21 -13.41 11.20 14.32
N ILE A 22 -13.87 11.01 13.07
CA ILE A 22 -13.34 10.01 12.14
C ILE A 22 -12.15 10.50 11.31
N SER A 23 -11.87 11.79 11.27
CA SER A 23 -10.70 12.32 10.58
C SER A 23 -9.43 11.93 11.30
N GLY A 24 -8.45 11.42 10.55
CA GLY A 24 -7.18 10.98 11.11
C GLY A 24 -6.53 9.87 10.28
N ARG A 25 -5.56 9.21 10.88
CA ARG A 25 -4.72 8.19 10.25
C ARG A 25 -5.08 6.82 10.78
N TYR A 26 -5.18 5.84 9.87
CA TYR A 26 -5.61 4.48 10.18
C TYR A 26 -4.67 3.49 9.51
N ARG A 27 -4.10 2.55 10.28
CA ARG A 27 -3.20 1.51 9.77
C ARG A 27 -3.72 0.11 9.99
N ILE A 28 -3.39 -0.80 9.09
CA ILE A 28 -3.57 -2.23 9.30
C ILE A 28 -2.23 -2.91 9.65
N ASN A 29 -1.13 -2.37 9.14
CA ASN A 29 0.24 -2.83 9.40
C ASN A 29 1.25 -1.75 8.97
N GLY A 30 2.53 -2.07 8.96
CA GLY A 30 3.61 -1.14 8.56
C GLY A 30 3.65 -0.77 7.07
N ASN A 31 2.76 -1.34 6.24
CA ASN A 31 2.74 -1.13 4.78
C ASN A 31 1.44 -0.52 4.27
N ARG A 32 0.41 -0.41 5.09
CA ARG A 32 -0.90 0.09 4.69
C ARG A 32 -1.44 1.12 5.66
N LEU A 33 -1.65 2.30 5.15
CA LEU A 33 -2.18 3.46 5.85
C LEU A 33 -3.27 4.10 5.01
N ILE A 34 -4.36 4.50 5.65
CA ILE A 34 -5.41 5.34 5.07
C ILE A 34 -5.51 6.61 5.91
N GLU A 35 -5.45 7.76 5.24
CA GLU A 35 -5.76 9.06 5.82
C GLU A 35 -7.19 9.44 5.50
N ILE A 36 -7.96 9.84 6.50
CA ILE A 36 -9.33 10.34 6.39
C ILE A 36 -9.31 11.82 6.80
N TYR A 37 -9.78 12.69 5.92
CA TYR A 37 -9.77 14.13 6.15
C TYR A 37 -10.87 14.84 5.37
N GLN A 38 -11.19 16.06 5.80
CA GLN A 38 -12.14 16.92 5.09
C GLN A 38 -11.40 17.84 4.11
N ASN A 39 -11.88 17.91 2.89
CA ASN A 39 -11.44 18.86 1.87
C ASN A 39 -12.67 19.49 1.20
N ASN A 40 -12.78 20.81 1.20
CA ASN A 40 -13.90 21.55 0.58
C ASN A 40 -15.29 20.97 0.92
N ARG A 41 -15.56 20.68 2.19
CA ARG A 41 -16.80 20.06 2.70
C ARG A 41 -17.05 18.60 2.23
N GLN A 42 -16.09 17.98 1.53
CA GLN A 42 -16.13 16.58 1.17
C GLN A 42 -15.25 15.77 2.11
N LEU A 43 -15.71 14.59 2.51
CA LEU A 43 -14.87 13.65 3.23
C LEU A 43 -14.03 12.89 2.21
N MET A 44 -12.73 12.89 2.41
CA MET A 44 -11.75 12.25 1.53
C MET A 44 -11.07 11.10 2.25
N GLY A 45 -10.74 10.06 1.50
CA GLY A 45 -9.87 8.99 1.93
C GLY A 45 -8.67 8.87 0.98
N LYS A 46 -7.47 8.74 1.53
CA LYS A 46 -6.24 8.56 0.77
C LYS A 46 -5.46 7.38 1.34
N GLU A 47 -5.41 6.29 0.61
CA GLU A 47 -4.49 5.18 0.94
C GLU A 47 -3.08 5.54 0.48
N LEU A 48 -2.09 5.19 1.27
CA LEU A 48 -0.70 5.48 0.96
C LEU A 48 -0.28 4.84 -0.38
N GLY A 49 0.29 5.65 -1.26
CA GLY A 49 0.64 5.25 -2.63
C GLY A 49 -0.51 5.34 -3.64
N GLU A 50 -1.71 5.76 -3.23
CA GLU A 50 -2.88 5.92 -4.12
C GLU A 50 -3.36 7.36 -4.21
N GLU A 51 -4.18 7.65 -5.21
CA GLU A 51 -4.88 8.92 -5.31
C GLU A 51 -5.96 9.04 -4.24
N GLN A 52 -6.21 10.28 -3.80
CA GLN A 52 -7.31 10.58 -2.91
C GLN A 52 -8.66 10.32 -3.59
N THR A 53 -9.63 9.85 -2.83
CA THR A 53 -10.99 9.59 -3.31
C THR A 53 -12.02 10.16 -2.36
N GLU A 54 -13.15 10.64 -2.91
CA GLU A 54 -14.29 11.07 -2.10
C GLU A 54 -14.92 9.86 -1.40
N LEU A 55 -15.25 10.02 -0.12
CA LEU A 55 -16.04 9.10 0.66
C LEU A 55 -17.49 9.58 0.70
N ILE A 56 -18.39 8.81 0.09
CA ILE A 56 -19.80 9.15 -0.01
C ILE A 56 -20.56 8.45 1.12
N LYS A 57 -21.22 9.21 1.97
CA LYS A 57 -22.00 8.68 3.10
C LYS A 57 -23.21 7.90 2.59
N ILE A 58 -23.41 6.68 3.10
CA ILE A 58 -24.54 5.81 2.79
C ILE A 58 -25.39 5.46 4.01
N SER A 59 -24.83 5.57 5.22
CA SER A 59 -25.56 5.46 6.50
C SER A 59 -24.78 6.26 7.57
N ASP A 60 -25.23 6.20 8.83
CA ASP A 60 -24.67 7.04 9.91
C ASP A 60 -23.16 6.95 10.07
N SER A 61 -22.59 5.74 10.01
CA SER A 61 -21.15 5.50 10.16
C SER A 61 -20.51 4.83 8.94
N THR A 62 -21.26 4.66 7.84
CA THR A 62 -20.79 3.90 6.67
C THR A 62 -20.70 4.78 5.43
N TYR A 63 -19.60 4.62 4.73
CA TYR A 63 -19.27 5.35 3.50
C TYR A 63 -18.86 4.36 2.40
N VAL A 64 -18.92 4.82 1.15
CA VAL A 64 -18.34 4.13 -0.01
C VAL A 64 -17.30 5.03 -0.67
N ARG A 65 -16.21 4.46 -1.15
CA ARG A 65 -15.24 5.19 -1.98
C ARG A 65 -15.84 5.40 -3.37
N ARG A 66 -15.68 6.60 -3.93
CA ARG A 66 -16.03 6.82 -5.33
C ARG A 66 -15.24 5.83 -6.21
N LYS A 67 -15.90 5.15 -7.13
CA LYS A 67 -15.36 4.09 -8.00
C LYS A 67 -15.02 2.75 -7.29
N SER A 68 -15.51 2.52 -6.09
CA SER A 68 -15.37 1.23 -5.40
C SER A 68 -16.71 0.83 -4.78
N GLU A 69 -17.00 -0.46 -4.78
CA GLU A 69 -18.21 -0.99 -4.11
C GLU A 69 -17.96 -1.30 -2.63
N LEU A 70 -16.69 -1.34 -2.21
CA LEU A 70 -16.33 -1.63 -0.82
C LEU A 70 -16.89 -0.57 0.13
N ARG A 71 -17.48 -1.04 1.23
CA ARG A 71 -18.00 -0.18 2.29
C ARG A 71 -16.89 0.09 3.31
N MET A 72 -16.82 1.31 3.76
CA MET A 72 -15.94 1.78 4.83
C MET A 72 -16.80 2.18 6.02
N GLN A 73 -16.73 1.43 7.12
CA GLN A 73 -17.50 1.69 8.33
C GLN A 73 -16.58 2.12 9.46
N PHE A 74 -16.90 3.24 10.09
CA PHE A 74 -16.23 3.69 11.30
C PHE A 74 -16.95 3.12 12.53
N LYS A 75 -16.20 2.45 13.40
CA LYS A 75 -16.73 1.80 14.60
C LYS A 75 -15.89 2.15 15.83
N PRO A 76 -16.51 2.53 16.96
CA PRO A 76 -15.79 2.73 18.21
C PRO A 76 -15.01 1.47 18.62
N ASN A 77 -13.75 1.64 18.97
CA ASN A 77 -12.93 0.60 19.56
C ASN A 77 -13.09 0.66 21.09
N SER A 78 -13.59 -0.43 21.69
CA SER A 78 -13.88 -0.50 23.13
C SER A 78 -12.63 -0.49 24.01
N GLU A 79 -11.47 -0.89 23.48
CA GLU A 79 -10.24 -1.04 24.25
C GLU A 79 -9.51 0.29 24.44
N ASN A 80 -9.40 1.10 23.37
CA ASN A 80 -8.61 2.33 23.36
C ASN A 80 -9.43 3.60 23.19
N LYS A 81 -10.77 3.48 23.11
CA LYS A 81 -11.74 4.61 22.94
C LYS A 81 -11.50 5.44 21.65
N THR A 82 -10.82 4.88 20.66
CA THR A 82 -10.65 5.49 19.34
C THR A 82 -11.66 4.91 18.36
N MET A 83 -11.61 5.35 17.10
CA MET A 83 -12.39 4.76 16.01
C MET A 83 -11.54 3.79 15.20
N ASP A 84 -12.06 2.61 14.92
CA ASP A 84 -11.51 1.72 13.90
C ASP A 84 -12.22 1.97 12.56
N LEU A 85 -11.50 1.74 11.47
CA LEU A 85 -12.04 1.76 10.12
C LEU A 85 -12.10 0.34 9.56
N LEU A 86 -13.32 -0.15 9.37
CA LEU A 86 -13.60 -1.46 8.78
C LEU A 86 -13.83 -1.32 7.27
N VAL A 87 -13.17 -2.16 6.49
CA VAL A 87 -13.47 -2.34 5.06
C VAL A 87 -14.30 -3.61 4.91
N ILE A 88 -15.49 -3.48 4.31
CA ILE A 88 -16.53 -4.50 4.29
C ILE A 88 -16.90 -4.83 2.85
N ASP A 89 -17.02 -6.12 2.54
CA ASP A 89 -17.59 -6.62 1.28
C ASP A 89 -19.10 -6.30 1.24
N PRO A 90 -19.57 -5.54 0.23
CA PRO A 90 -20.97 -5.16 0.13
C PRO A 90 -21.92 -6.33 -0.13
N ASN A 91 -21.43 -7.45 -0.67
CA ASN A 91 -22.25 -8.57 -1.11
C ASN A 91 -22.65 -9.49 0.05
N ASN A 92 -21.75 -9.68 1.01
CA ASN A 92 -21.94 -10.65 2.10
C ASN A 92 -21.73 -10.06 3.50
N GLY A 93 -21.31 -8.78 3.60
CA GLY A 93 -21.06 -8.11 4.88
C GLY A 93 -19.77 -8.55 5.59
N THR A 94 -18.92 -9.33 4.94
CA THR A 94 -17.66 -9.79 5.54
C THR A 94 -16.68 -8.63 5.73
N ILE A 95 -16.05 -8.55 6.89
CA ILE A 95 -14.95 -7.61 7.14
C ILE A 95 -13.71 -8.13 6.43
N ILE A 96 -13.28 -7.39 5.41
CA ILE A 96 -12.07 -7.69 4.62
C ILE A 96 -10.82 -7.22 5.39
N SER A 97 -10.90 -6.05 6.02
CA SER A 97 -9.78 -5.44 6.74
C SER A 97 -10.27 -4.55 7.86
N THR A 98 -9.51 -4.49 8.95
CA THR A 98 -9.70 -3.55 10.05
C THR A 98 -8.45 -2.68 10.16
N PHE A 99 -8.62 -1.37 10.05
CA PHE A 99 -7.56 -0.39 10.23
C PHE A 99 -7.74 0.27 11.60
N ALA A 100 -6.76 0.11 12.46
CA ALA A 100 -6.72 0.75 13.75
C ALA A 100 -6.28 2.22 13.61
N ARG A 101 -6.91 3.12 14.38
CA ARG A 101 -6.46 4.50 14.44
C ARG A 101 -5.05 4.57 15.01
N MET A 102 -4.24 5.47 14.47
CA MET A 102 -2.88 5.73 14.95
C MET A 102 -2.68 7.20 15.26
N ASP A 103 -1.63 7.51 16.01
CA ASP A 103 -1.26 8.89 16.31
C ASP A 103 -0.76 9.62 15.07
N ASN A 104 -1.00 10.92 15.00
CA ASN A 104 -0.67 11.69 13.80
C ASN A 104 0.84 11.86 13.57
N ASP A 105 1.64 11.79 14.60
CA ASP A 105 3.11 11.90 14.59
C ASP A 105 3.83 10.55 14.46
N GLU A 106 3.13 9.43 14.65
CA GLU A 106 3.68 8.09 14.42
C GLU A 106 3.85 7.83 12.91
N LYS A 107 5.01 7.29 12.50
CA LYS A 107 5.27 6.89 11.11
C LYS A 107 5.45 5.39 10.99
N ILE A 108 4.76 4.79 10.04
CA ILE A 108 4.98 3.39 9.67
C ILE A 108 6.18 3.26 8.71
N PRO A 109 6.84 2.07 8.65
CA PRO A 109 8.06 1.89 7.86
C PRO A 109 7.98 2.36 6.41
N VAL A 110 6.86 2.11 5.72
CA VAL A 110 6.71 2.52 4.32
C VAL A 110 6.64 4.04 4.14
N GLU A 111 6.10 4.80 5.10
CA GLU A 111 6.07 6.26 5.02
C GLU A 111 7.47 6.86 5.04
N LEU A 112 8.40 6.23 5.77
CA LEU A 112 9.80 6.64 5.77
C LEU A 112 10.45 6.49 4.38
N LEU A 113 10.00 5.52 3.56
CA LEU A 113 10.42 5.43 2.14
C LEU A 113 9.82 6.55 1.31
N VAL A 114 8.54 6.86 1.52
CA VAL A 114 7.87 7.97 0.83
C VAL A 114 8.55 9.30 1.14
N ASP A 115 9.00 9.49 2.37
CA ASP A 115 9.75 10.69 2.81
C ASP A 115 11.24 10.67 2.37
N GLY A 116 11.70 9.63 1.68
CA GLY A 116 13.09 9.50 1.25
C GLY A 116 14.08 9.06 2.34
N SER A 117 13.58 8.63 3.49
CA SER A 117 14.38 8.20 4.65
C SER A 117 14.69 6.70 4.60
N PHE A 118 15.30 6.22 3.49
CA PHE A 118 15.54 4.80 3.22
C PHE A 118 16.20 4.06 4.39
N ASN A 119 17.28 4.60 4.96
CA ASN A 119 18.02 3.93 6.03
C ASN A 119 17.20 3.77 7.32
N GLN A 120 16.34 4.73 7.64
CA GLN A 120 15.45 4.65 8.80
C GLN A 120 14.36 3.59 8.55
N SER A 121 13.77 3.60 7.36
CA SER A 121 12.80 2.60 6.93
C SER A 121 13.38 1.17 6.99
N LEU A 122 14.56 0.96 6.39
CA LEU A 122 15.24 -0.34 6.42
C LEU A 122 15.47 -0.84 7.85
N LYS A 123 15.94 0.03 8.75
CA LYS A 123 16.12 -0.31 10.17
C LYS A 123 14.81 -0.71 10.83
N ALA A 124 13.70 -0.02 10.53
CA ALA A 124 12.38 -0.34 11.05
C ALA A 124 11.89 -1.72 10.55
N TYR A 125 12.06 -2.03 9.27
CA TYR A 125 11.75 -3.36 8.73
C TYR A 125 12.63 -4.46 9.31
N GLN A 126 13.93 -4.21 9.49
CA GLN A 126 14.84 -5.17 10.12
C GLN A 126 14.51 -5.41 11.59
N ALA A 127 14.08 -4.39 12.32
CA ALA A 127 13.61 -4.52 13.70
C ALA A 127 12.36 -5.42 13.77
N LEU A 128 11.37 -5.21 12.88
CA LEU A 128 10.20 -6.08 12.77
C LEU A 128 10.58 -7.52 12.43
N MET A 129 11.54 -7.73 11.53
CA MET A 129 12.03 -9.07 11.18
C MET A 129 12.66 -9.78 12.38
N LYS A 130 13.36 -9.03 13.23
CA LYS A 130 14.00 -9.57 14.43
C LYS A 130 12.99 -9.89 15.54
N GLU A 131 11.98 -9.03 15.70
CA GLU A 131 10.93 -9.15 16.72
C GLU A 131 9.93 -10.26 16.40
N ASP A 132 9.39 -10.23 15.20
CA ASP A 132 8.41 -11.22 14.70
C ASP A 132 8.68 -11.54 13.22
N PRO A 133 9.47 -12.60 12.92
CA PRO A 133 9.75 -13.01 11.54
C PRO A 133 8.52 -13.38 10.70
N LYS A 134 7.35 -13.57 11.33
CA LYS A 134 6.07 -13.86 10.66
C LYS A 134 5.19 -12.63 10.47
N ASN A 135 5.65 -11.47 10.91
CA ASN A 135 4.90 -10.23 10.77
C ASN A 135 4.49 -9.98 9.30
N PRO A 136 3.21 -9.76 9.01
CA PRO A 136 2.76 -9.53 7.63
C PRO A 136 3.42 -8.33 6.95
N THR A 137 3.87 -7.34 7.72
CA THR A 137 4.57 -6.14 7.20
C THR A 137 5.84 -6.49 6.45
N ILE A 138 6.58 -7.49 6.92
CA ILE A 138 7.86 -7.89 6.35
C ILE A 138 7.76 -9.09 5.40
N ASN A 139 6.60 -9.68 5.21
CA ASN A 139 6.43 -10.81 4.32
C ASN A 139 6.89 -10.47 2.89
N GLU A 140 7.72 -11.32 2.28
CA GLU A 140 8.31 -11.11 0.95
C GLU A 140 7.26 -10.76 -0.10
N ASN A 141 6.17 -11.54 -0.17
CA ASN A 141 5.12 -11.33 -1.15
C ASN A 141 4.36 -10.02 -0.89
N ASN A 142 4.11 -9.66 0.37
CA ASN A 142 3.42 -8.42 0.73
C ASN A 142 4.26 -7.19 0.35
N LEU A 143 5.59 -7.24 0.58
CA LEU A 143 6.51 -6.20 0.13
C LEU A 143 6.59 -6.14 -1.39
N ASN A 144 6.55 -7.28 -2.06
CA ASN A 144 6.52 -7.32 -3.52
C ASN A 144 5.25 -6.67 -4.08
N VAL A 145 4.08 -7.02 -3.56
CA VAL A 145 2.79 -6.40 -3.92
C VAL A 145 2.80 -4.90 -3.64
N LEU A 146 3.38 -4.46 -2.52
CA LEU A 146 3.53 -3.05 -2.20
C LEU A 146 4.38 -2.31 -3.24
N GLY A 147 5.52 -2.88 -3.63
CA GLY A 147 6.38 -2.32 -4.68
C GLY A 147 5.65 -2.15 -6.01
N TYR A 148 4.93 -3.18 -6.45
CA TYR A 148 4.14 -3.11 -7.69
C TYR A 148 2.97 -2.12 -7.61
N ARG A 149 2.35 -1.93 -6.45
CA ARG A 149 1.34 -0.89 -6.25
C ARG A 149 1.93 0.51 -6.48
N PHE A 150 3.12 0.80 -5.96
CA PHE A 150 3.81 2.06 -6.25
C PHE A 150 4.19 2.20 -7.73
N LEU A 151 4.64 1.11 -8.38
CA LEU A 151 4.93 1.11 -9.82
C LEU A 151 3.70 1.44 -10.66
N SER A 152 2.56 0.83 -10.37
CA SER A 152 1.31 1.05 -11.11
C SER A 152 0.78 2.48 -10.97
N ASN A 153 1.14 3.16 -9.88
CA ASN A 153 0.81 4.57 -9.64
C ASN A 153 1.93 5.54 -10.05
N ASN A 154 2.84 5.11 -10.93
CA ASN A 154 3.95 5.91 -11.45
C ASN A 154 4.92 6.45 -10.38
N GLN A 155 4.96 5.84 -9.20
CA GLN A 155 5.86 6.20 -8.10
C GLN A 155 7.11 5.30 -8.11
N THR A 156 7.78 5.25 -9.24
CA THR A 156 8.86 4.29 -9.54
C THR A 156 10.04 4.37 -8.56
N LYS A 157 10.38 5.57 -8.07
CA LYS A 157 11.45 5.74 -7.08
C LYS A 157 11.10 5.03 -5.77
N ILE A 158 9.88 5.22 -5.26
CA ILE A 158 9.42 4.58 -4.02
C ILE A 158 9.34 3.07 -4.21
N ALA A 159 8.80 2.61 -5.35
CA ALA A 159 8.76 1.20 -5.69
C ALA A 159 10.15 0.55 -5.67
N LYS A 160 11.16 1.21 -6.27
CA LYS A 160 12.55 0.77 -6.25
C LYS A 160 13.07 0.63 -4.82
N ASP A 161 12.77 1.59 -3.95
CA ASP A 161 13.20 1.57 -2.55
C ASP A 161 12.49 0.43 -1.77
N VAL A 162 11.19 0.17 -2.00
CA VAL A 162 10.46 -0.97 -1.43
C VAL A 162 11.08 -2.29 -1.88
N PHE A 163 11.34 -2.48 -3.17
CA PHE A 163 11.97 -3.70 -3.68
C PHE A 163 13.39 -3.87 -3.14
N LYS A 164 14.13 -2.77 -2.96
CA LYS A 164 15.46 -2.82 -2.33
C LYS A 164 15.40 -3.27 -0.89
N VAL A 165 14.43 -2.79 -0.10
CA VAL A 165 14.17 -3.29 1.25
C VAL A 165 13.88 -4.79 1.21
N ASN A 166 12.96 -5.23 0.34
CA ASN A 166 12.61 -6.64 0.20
C ASN A 166 13.83 -7.52 -0.14
N MET A 167 14.65 -7.07 -1.09
CA MET A 167 15.90 -7.75 -1.45
C MET A 167 16.89 -7.86 -0.28
N MET A 168 16.99 -6.82 0.56
CA MET A 168 17.88 -6.84 1.73
C MET A 168 17.37 -7.73 2.86
N LEU A 169 16.05 -7.93 2.98
CA LEU A 169 15.45 -8.85 3.94
C LEU A 169 15.50 -10.32 3.46
N TYR A 170 15.43 -10.56 2.15
CA TYR A 170 15.35 -11.90 1.55
C TYR A 170 16.44 -12.15 0.49
N PRO A 171 17.75 -12.08 0.86
CA PRO A 171 18.86 -12.13 -0.10
C PRO A 171 19.03 -13.46 -0.83
N ASN A 172 18.29 -14.50 -0.44
CA ASN A 172 18.31 -15.83 -1.07
C ASN A 172 17.10 -16.07 -1.98
N SER A 173 16.18 -15.14 -2.11
CA SER A 173 15.04 -15.22 -3.02
C SER A 173 15.40 -14.62 -4.39
N PHE A 174 15.21 -15.39 -5.47
CA PHE A 174 15.42 -14.87 -6.83
C PHE A 174 14.42 -13.79 -7.20
N ASN A 175 13.20 -13.89 -6.68
CA ASN A 175 12.09 -13.00 -7.00
C ASN A 175 12.34 -11.54 -6.57
N VAL A 176 13.00 -11.33 -5.43
CA VAL A 176 13.30 -9.97 -4.95
C VAL A 176 14.31 -9.24 -5.83
N TYR A 177 15.29 -9.98 -6.39
CA TYR A 177 16.24 -9.42 -7.37
C TYR A 177 15.57 -9.12 -8.70
N ASP A 178 14.64 -9.95 -9.15
CA ASP A 178 13.87 -9.76 -10.37
C ASP A 178 13.03 -8.47 -10.30
N SER A 179 12.25 -8.33 -9.24
CA SER A 179 11.40 -7.14 -9.02
C SER A 179 12.22 -5.86 -8.83
N TYR A 180 13.36 -5.93 -8.14
CA TYR A 180 14.26 -4.80 -7.99
C TYR A 180 14.89 -4.40 -9.33
N ALA A 181 15.30 -5.38 -10.15
CA ALA A 181 15.85 -5.16 -11.48
C ALA A 181 14.82 -4.47 -12.40
N GLU A 182 13.55 -4.88 -12.35
CA GLU A 182 12.48 -4.24 -13.12
C GLU A 182 12.34 -2.76 -12.74
N ALA A 183 12.33 -2.43 -11.45
CA ALA A 183 12.26 -1.04 -11.00
C ALA A 183 13.49 -0.23 -11.43
N CYS A 184 14.70 -0.81 -11.36
CA CYS A 184 15.91 -0.19 -11.86
C CYS A 184 15.82 0.09 -13.37
N MET A 185 15.35 -0.88 -14.17
CA MET A 185 15.15 -0.72 -15.61
C MET A 185 14.17 0.44 -15.92
N LYS A 186 13.05 0.53 -15.19
CA LYS A 186 12.07 1.61 -15.34
C LYS A 186 12.61 2.99 -14.92
N MET A 187 13.62 3.02 -14.05
CA MET A 187 14.34 4.25 -13.66
C MET A 187 15.46 4.64 -14.63
N GLY A 188 15.80 3.78 -15.60
CA GLY A 188 16.93 3.97 -16.49
C GLY A 188 18.28 3.52 -15.93
N ASP A 189 18.30 2.88 -14.75
CA ASP A 189 19.50 2.33 -14.11
C ASP A 189 19.87 0.98 -14.74
N ILE A 190 20.21 0.98 -16.03
CA ILE A 190 20.33 -0.22 -16.87
C ILE A 190 21.39 -1.19 -16.36
N ASP A 191 22.55 -0.70 -15.95
CA ASP A 191 23.63 -1.58 -15.47
C ASP A 191 23.24 -2.30 -14.17
N LEU A 192 22.56 -1.59 -13.26
CA LEU A 192 22.06 -2.16 -12.03
C LEU A 192 20.91 -3.17 -12.28
N ALA A 193 20.06 -2.91 -13.27
CA ALA A 193 19.04 -3.86 -13.70
C ALA A 193 19.67 -5.16 -14.22
N ILE A 194 20.68 -5.06 -15.10
CA ILE A 194 21.41 -6.22 -15.63
C ILE A 194 22.06 -7.05 -14.52
N GLU A 195 22.71 -6.38 -13.55
CA GLU A 195 23.35 -7.04 -12.40
C GLU A 195 22.32 -7.87 -11.60
N ASN A 196 21.17 -7.26 -11.28
CA ASN A 196 20.15 -7.91 -10.46
C ASN A 196 19.39 -9.02 -11.22
N TYR A 197 19.11 -8.87 -12.53
CA TYR A 197 18.58 -9.97 -13.33
C TYR A 197 19.55 -11.15 -13.40
N LYS A 198 20.87 -10.90 -13.53
CA LYS A 198 21.88 -11.97 -13.46
C LYS A 198 21.88 -12.64 -12.09
N ARG A 199 21.74 -11.87 -11.01
CA ARG A 199 21.66 -12.43 -9.66
C ARG A 199 20.39 -13.26 -9.50
N SER A 200 19.23 -12.82 -9.99
CA SER A 200 18.01 -13.59 -10.01
C SER A 200 18.20 -14.94 -10.72
N LEU A 201 18.82 -14.94 -11.91
CA LEU A 201 19.10 -16.18 -12.67
C LEU A 201 20.12 -17.09 -11.97
N SER A 202 21.07 -16.55 -11.21
CA SER A 202 22.00 -17.37 -10.44
C SER A 202 21.30 -18.15 -9.30
N LEU A 203 20.20 -17.59 -8.77
CA LEU A 203 19.37 -18.21 -7.73
C LEU A 203 18.30 -19.13 -8.33
N ASN A 204 17.72 -18.74 -9.46
CA ASN A 204 16.76 -19.55 -10.21
C ASN A 204 17.03 -19.49 -11.72
N PRO A 205 17.78 -20.46 -12.28
CA PRO A 205 18.08 -20.50 -13.70
C PRO A 205 16.85 -20.63 -14.62
N GLN A 206 15.67 -20.92 -14.07
CA GLN A 206 14.43 -21.04 -14.83
C GLN A 206 13.59 -19.75 -14.84
N ASN A 207 14.05 -18.66 -14.21
CA ASN A 207 13.34 -17.39 -14.26
C ASN A 207 13.28 -16.85 -15.70
N SER A 208 12.15 -17.08 -16.37
CA SER A 208 11.90 -16.65 -17.74
C SER A 208 11.89 -15.13 -17.90
N ASN A 209 11.34 -14.42 -16.91
CA ASN A 209 11.26 -12.96 -16.89
C ASN A 209 12.66 -12.33 -16.95
N ALA A 210 13.56 -12.75 -16.05
CA ALA A 210 14.93 -12.28 -16.03
C ALA A 210 15.71 -12.61 -17.33
N LYS A 211 15.46 -13.79 -17.92
CA LYS A 211 16.06 -14.17 -19.22
C LYS A 211 15.65 -13.23 -20.35
N GLU A 212 14.35 -12.93 -20.42
CA GLU A 212 13.78 -12.08 -21.47
C GLU A 212 14.33 -10.67 -21.37
N PHE A 213 14.23 -10.03 -20.20
CA PHE A 213 14.73 -8.66 -20.01
C PHE A 213 16.24 -8.54 -20.18
N LEU A 214 17.05 -9.50 -19.73
CA LEU A 214 18.48 -9.48 -19.98
C LEU A 214 18.80 -9.50 -21.48
N LYS A 215 18.08 -10.34 -22.25
CA LYS A 215 18.26 -10.39 -23.72
C LYS A 215 17.89 -9.06 -24.38
N GLU A 216 16.84 -8.40 -23.91
CA GLU A 216 16.45 -7.08 -24.44
C GLU A 216 17.46 -5.99 -24.09
N LEU A 217 17.91 -5.94 -22.83
CA LEU A 217 18.85 -4.92 -22.36
C LEU A 217 20.22 -5.04 -23.02
N GLN A 218 20.68 -6.27 -23.33
CA GLN A 218 21.93 -6.52 -24.03
C GLN A 218 21.91 -6.13 -25.51
N LYS A 219 20.72 -6.07 -26.14
CA LYS A 219 20.58 -5.62 -27.54
C LYS A 219 20.61 -4.08 -27.68
N LYS A 220 20.36 -3.37 -26.57
CA LYS A 220 20.31 -1.90 -26.56
C LYS A 220 21.64 -1.24 -26.17
N LYS A 221 22.64 -2.04 -25.80
CA LYS A 221 24.05 -1.65 -25.63
C LYS A 221 24.84 -1.87 -26.90
#